data_107c39eb299b3f8092d1fb88fd3beddc
#
_entry.id   107c39eb299b3f8092d1fb88fd3beddc
#
_cell.length_a   1.000
_cell.length_b   1.000
_cell.length_c   1.000
_cell.angle_alpha   90.00
_cell.angle_beta   90.00
_cell.angle_gamma   90.00
#
_symmetry.space_group_name_H-M   'P 1'
#
loop_
_entity.id
_entity.type
_entity.pdbx_description
1 polymer ?
#
loop_
_entity_poly.entity_id
_entity_poly.type
_entity_poly.pdbx_seq_one_letter_code
_entity_poly.pdbx_strand_id
1 'polypeptide(L)'
;MTFQDTSISTENVGSGPQGRPSFDALIVYVGRGLRDMGRGLIAVILAIYLAEIGLSIPQIGLVLGSSLIGGFALSLVVMFSANVISRRAWFVIIALVTAGAMVMLFFTENVWLIGLASFFGSYAGSGMHWGPSLQLEQSSLTEVTNSRSRTRAFSNLSVSSAGGRALGSALVGIATYLIGVREWELIDAYKVLLAIYLGINLLSAVVYLGLSSAIESKASAGDLLVNPFKTPSRKPILKISSLFGVDSFAGGMIFDAFFALWMVDKYGMNEGTIAAIMIATQGLNLVSIWLAPSVAKRIGLLNTFVWTQVASNICLIAF
;
A
#
# COMPACT_ATOMS: atom_id res chain seq x y z
N MET A 1 -20.30 -18.97 -43.54
CA MET A 1 -19.40 -17.89 -43.14
C MET A 1 -18.28 -18.53 -42.33
N THR A 2 -17.16 -18.72 -42.97
CA THR A 2 -15.98 -19.45 -42.50
C THR A 2 -15.17 -18.55 -41.59
N PHE A 3 -14.97 -18.92 -40.34
CA PHE A 3 -14.03 -18.27 -39.43
C PHE A 3 -12.60 -18.61 -39.89
N GLN A 4 -11.86 -17.59 -40.30
CA GLN A 4 -10.42 -17.69 -40.55
C GLN A 4 -9.68 -17.72 -39.20
N ASP A 5 -8.99 -18.81 -38.98
CA ASP A 5 -8.01 -19.02 -37.91
C ASP A 5 -6.84 -18.05 -38.13
N THR A 6 -6.80 -16.97 -37.36
CA THR A 6 -5.60 -16.14 -37.24
C THR A 6 -4.71 -16.78 -36.17
N SER A 7 -3.78 -17.60 -36.61
CA SER A 7 -2.65 -18.11 -35.80
C SER A 7 -1.81 -16.91 -35.32
N ILE A 8 -2.03 -16.52 -34.07
CA ILE A 8 -1.13 -15.60 -33.35
C ILE A 8 0.16 -16.36 -33.12
N SER A 9 1.21 -15.95 -33.81
CA SER A 9 2.59 -16.41 -33.61
C SER A 9 2.98 -16.20 -32.15
N THR A 10 3.16 -17.30 -31.41
CA THR A 10 3.74 -17.31 -30.08
C THR A 10 5.25 -17.03 -30.20
N GLU A 11 5.63 -15.75 -30.20
CA GLU A 11 7.02 -15.39 -29.98
C GLU A 11 7.45 -15.88 -28.60
N ASN A 12 8.48 -16.70 -28.59
CA ASN A 12 9.21 -17.19 -27.43
C ASN A 12 9.85 -16.00 -26.68
N VAL A 13 9.16 -15.41 -25.73
CA VAL A 13 9.77 -14.58 -24.70
C VAL A 13 10.40 -15.51 -23.68
N GLY A 14 11.71 -15.42 -23.51
CA GLY A 14 12.64 -16.27 -22.80
C GLY A 14 12.06 -17.01 -21.61
N SER A 15 11.96 -18.34 -21.76
CA SER A 15 11.62 -19.26 -20.69
C SER A 15 12.80 -19.38 -19.72
N GLY A 16 12.82 -18.57 -18.69
CA GLY A 16 13.50 -18.94 -17.47
C GLY A 16 12.87 -20.19 -16.86
N PRO A 17 13.58 -20.98 -16.04
CA PRO A 17 13.11 -22.25 -15.53
C PRO A 17 11.74 -22.09 -14.87
N GLN A 18 10.79 -22.91 -15.31
CA GLN A 18 9.39 -22.91 -14.86
C GLN A 18 9.35 -23.06 -13.33
N GLY A 19 9.05 -22.01 -12.59
CA GLY A 19 8.77 -22.08 -11.17
C GLY A 19 9.43 -21.03 -10.26
N ARG A 20 10.48 -20.34 -10.67
CA ARG A 20 11.12 -19.29 -9.84
C ARG A 20 10.73 -17.88 -10.32
N PRO A 21 10.42 -16.95 -9.39
CA PRO A 21 10.22 -15.55 -9.75
C PRO A 21 11.50 -14.98 -10.37
N SER A 22 11.37 -14.07 -11.34
CA SER A 22 12.52 -13.32 -11.85
C SER A 22 13.14 -12.49 -10.71
N PHE A 23 14.42 -12.15 -10.83
CA PHE A 23 15.10 -11.33 -9.81
C PHE A 23 14.36 -10.00 -9.58
N ASP A 24 13.89 -9.36 -10.64
CA ASP A 24 13.10 -8.13 -10.55
C ASP A 24 11.77 -8.35 -9.78
N ALA A 25 11.08 -9.46 -10.02
CA ALA A 25 9.87 -9.78 -9.26
C ALA A 25 10.17 -9.96 -7.77
N LEU A 26 11.30 -10.56 -7.43
CA LEU A 26 11.73 -10.70 -6.02
C LEU A 26 11.99 -9.32 -5.39
N ILE A 27 12.70 -8.42 -6.09
CA ILE A 27 12.94 -7.05 -5.63
C ILE A 27 11.61 -6.32 -5.39
N VAL A 28 10.64 -6.46 -6.32
CA VAL A 28 9.30 -5.85 -6.14
C VAL A 28 8.61 -6.41 -4.90
N TYR A 29 8.67 -7.72 -4.64
CA TYR A 29 8.07 -8.32 -3.44
C TYR A 29 8.75 -7.84 -2.15
N VAL A 30 10.08 -7.83 -2.11
CA VAL A 30 10.85 -7.36 -0.95
C VAL A 30 10.59 -5.87 -0.71
N GLY A 31 10.66 -5.04 -1.75
CA GLY A 31 10.36 -3.62 -1.64
C GLY A 31 8.92 -3.34 -1.17
N ARG A 32 7.94 -4.14 -1.67
CA ARG A 32 6.56 -4.10 -1.17
C ARG A 32 6.48 -4.44 0.31
N GLY A 33 7.12 -5.54 0.72
CA GLY A 33 7.15 -5.99 2.12
C GLY A 33 7.75 -4.94 3.05
N LEU A 34 8.90 -4.36 2.69
CA LEU A 34 9.55 -3.29 3.45
C LEU A 34 8.65 -2.06 3.58
N ARG A 35 8.09 -1.56 2.48
CA ARG A 35 7.22 -0.39 2.51
C ARG A 35 5.97 -0.63 3.35
N ASP A 36 5.35 -1.79 3.23
CA ASP A 36 4.17 -2.11 4.02
C ASP A 36 4.51 -2.44 5.48
N MET A 37 5.75 -2.85 5.78
CA MET A 37 6.28 -2.91 7.14
C MET A 37 6.31 -1.50 7.76
N GLY A 38 6.82 -0.50 7.04
CA GLY A 38 6.72 0.90 7.47
C GLY A 38 5.27 1.32 7.72
N ARG A 39 4.33 0.98 6.82
CA ARG A 39 2.91 1.30 6.98
C ARG A 39 2.28 0.63 8.19
N GLY A 40 2.58 -0.65 8.46
CA GLY A 40 2.09 -1.36 9.63
C GLY A 40 2.56 -0.72 10.95
N LEU A 41 3.82 -0.25 10.97
CA LEU A 41 4.37 0.48 12.10
C LEU A 41 3.63 1.82 12.31
N ILE A 42 3.57 2.65 11.28
CA ILE A 42 3.02 4.01 11.38
C ILE A 42 1.51 4.02 11.61
N ALA A 43 0.78 3.02 11.13
CA ALA A 43 -0.66 2.88 11.32
C ALA A 43 -1.06 2.79 12.79
N VAL A 44 -0.20 2.22 13.63
CA VAL A 44 -0.47 2.10 15.08
C VAL A 44 -0.12 3.39 15.81
N ILE A 45 1.02 4.01 15.49
CA ILE A 45 1.58 5.06 16.34
C ILE A 45 1.28 6.48 15.87
N LEU A 46 0.99 6.72 14.58
CA LEU A 46 0.96 8.08 14.02
C LEU A 46 -0.05 8.98 14.73
N ALA A 47 -1.30 8.56 14.84
CA ALA A 47 -2.33 9.40 15.44
C ALA A 47 -2.11 9.60 16.95
N ILE A 48 -1.59 8.57 17.64
CA ILE A 48 -1.26 8.62 19.07
C ILE A 48 -0.08 9.59 19.27
N TYR A 49 0.97 9.47 18.47
CA TYR A 49 2.10 10.41 18.50
C TYR A 49 1.69 11.87 18.25
N LEU A 50 0.80 12.09 17.25
CA LEU A 50 0.28 13.43 16.96
C LEU A 50 -0.55 14.00 18.13
N ALA A 51 -1.30 13.17 18.84
CA ALA A 51 -2.03 13.57 20.03
C ALA A 51 -1.07 13.93 21.18
N GLU A 52 -0.02 13.14 21.39
CA GLU A 52 0.99 13.37 22.45
C GLU A 52 1.79 14.66 22.25
N ILE A 53 2.06 15.05 21.00
CA ILE A 53 2.71 16.35 20.71
C ILE A 53 1.71 17.54 20.77
N GLY A 54 0.47 17.28 21.21
CA GLY A 54 -0.52 18.33 21.51
C GLY A 54 -1.45 18.72 20.36
N LEU A 55 -1.53 17.93 19.27
CA LEU A 55 -2.50 18.18 18.20
C LEU A 55 -3.91 17.75 18.64
N SER A 56 -4.88 18.64 18.38
CA SER A 56 -6.28 18.31 18.57
C SER A 56 -6.79 17.28 17.54
N ILE A 57 -7.87 16.56 17.86
CA ILE A 57 -8.49 15.57 16.96
C ILE A 57 -8.77 16.13 15.55
N PRO A 58 -9.32 17.36 15.38
CA PRO A 58 -9.49 17.94 14.05
C PRO A 58 -8.16 18.18 13.30
N GLN A 59 -7.10 18.56 14.01
CA GLN A 59 -5.77 18.75 13.42
C GLN A 59 -5.16 17.42 12.97
N ILE A 60 -5.31 16.35 13.78
CA ILE A 60 -4.92 14.99 13.39
C ILE A 60 -5.68 14.57 12.13
N GLY A 61 -7.00 14.82 12.09
CA GLY A 61 -7.82 14.57 10.92
C GLY A 61 -7.34 15.31 9.67
N LEU A 62 -6.94 16.57 9.80
CA LEU A 62 -6.35 17.35 8.71
C LEU A 62 -5.02 16.73 8.21
N VAL A 63 -4.15 16.34 9.13
CA VAL A 63 -2.86 15.69 8.79
C VAL A 63 -3.08 14.37 8.06
N LEU A 64 -3.97 13.50 8.56
CA LEU A 64 -4.28 12.22 7.92
C LEU A 64 -4.99 12.43 6.57
N GLY A 65 -5.92 13.37 6.49
CA GLY A 65 -6.61 13.74 5.25
C GLY A 65 -5.65 14.30 4.19
N SER A 66 -4.68 15.15 4.59
CA SER A 66 -3.67 15.66 3.67
C SER A 66 -2.81 14.54 3.07
N SER A 67 -2.52 13.51 3.84
CA SER A 67 -1.80 12.31 3.38
C SER A 67 -2.56 11.55 2.27
N LEU A 68 -3.90 11.46 2.38
CA LEU A 68 -4.72 10.83 1.33
C LEU A 68 -4.74 11.68 0.06
N ILE A 69 -4.92 12.99 0.20
CA ILE A 69 -4.93 13.90 -0.95
C ILE A 69 -3.56 13.85 -1.64
N GLY A 70 -2.47 13.85 -0.87
CA GLY A 70 -1.11 13.71 -1.37
C GLY A 70 -0.88 12.40 -2.12
N GLY A 71 -1.33 11.29 -1.55
CA GLY A 71 -1.26 9.97 -2.19
C GLY A 71 -2.05 9.89 -3.50
N PHE A 72 -3.23 10.50 -3.55
CA PHE A 72 -4.00 10.63 -4.78
C PHE A 72 -3.28 11.50 -5.82
N ALA A 73 -2.81 12.69 -5.42
CA ALA A 73 -2.07 13.59 -6.30
C ALA A 73 -0.82 12.92 -6.87
N LEU A 74 -0.04 12.25 -6.02
CA LEU A 74 1.15 11.51 -6.45
C LEU A 74 0.80 10.34 -7.37
N SER A 75 -0.33 9.65 -7.15
CA SER A 75 -0.81 8.60 -8.06
C SER A 75 -1.12 9.14 -9.45
N LEU A 76 -1.73 10.33 -9.55
CA LEU A 76 -1.94 11.01 -10.83
C LEU A 76 -0.62 11.40 -11.49
N VAL A 77 0.31 11.99 -10.73
CA VAL A 77 1.63 12.37 -11.27
C VAL A 77 2.35 11.15 -11.81
N VAL A 78 2.37 10.03 -11.08
CA VAL A 78 2.97 8.78 -11.54
C VAL A 78 2.26 8.25 -12.79
N MET A 79 0.92 8.27 -12.82
CA MET A 79 0.14 7.79 -13.97
C MET A 79 0.48 8.55 -15.26
N PHE A 80 0.61 9.87 -15.18
CA PHE A 80 0.91 10.70 -16.37
C PHE A 80 2.40 10.76 -16.73
N SER A 81 3.30 10.44 -15.82
CA SER A 81 4.75 10.56 -16.00
C SER A 81 5.49 9.23 -16.06
N ALA A 82 4.81 8.09 -15.82
CA ALA A 82 5.43 6.76 -15.83
C ALA A 82 6.07 6.35 -17.18
N ASN A 83 5.74 7.07 -18.25
CA ASN A 83 6.33 6.88 -19.57
C ASN A 83 7.51 7.83 -19.87
N VAL A 84 7.66 8.90 -19.07
CA VAL A 84 8.75 9.88 -19.19
C VAL A 84 9.86 9.57 -18.20
N ILE A 85 9.48 9.20 -16.98
CA ILE A 85 10.37 8.83 -15.89
C ILE A 85 10.32 7.31 -15.74
N SER A 86 11.48 6.68 -15.67
CA SER A 86 11.57 5.22 -15.51
C SER A 86 10.84 4.73 -14.25
N ARG A 87 10.21 3.56 -14.32
CA ARG A 87 9.52 2.96 -13.17
C ARG A 87 10.46 2.77 -11.98
N ARG A 88 11.72 2.37 -12.25
CA ARG A 88 12.77 2.28 -11.24
C ARG A 88 13.00 3.62 -10.54
N ALA A 89 13.12 4.72 -11.30
CA ALA A 89 13.30 6.04 -10.71
C ALA A 89 12.09 6.44 -9.84
N TRP A 90 10.87 6.15 -10.27
CA TRP A 90 9.67 6.40 -9.47
C TRP A 90 9.65 5.65 -8.14
N PHE A 91 10.05 4.37 -8.12
CA PHE A 91 10.15 3.61 -6.87
C PHE A 91 11.11 4.27 -5.88
N VAL A 92 12.28 4.70 -6.37
CA VAL A 92 13.30 5.38 -5.56
C VAL A 92 12.80 6.76 -5.09
N ILE A 93 12.23 7.56 -6.00
CA ILE A 93 11.68 8.89 -5.68
C ILE A 93 10.62 8.78 -4.58
N ILE A 94 9.65 7.87 -4.72
CA ILE A 94 8.59 7.69 -3.72
C ILE A 94 9.18 7.32 -2.36
N ALA A 95 10.15 6.41 -2.32
CA ALA A 95 10.79 6.00 -1.07
C ALA A 95 11.56 7.16 -0.43
N LEU A 96 12.30 7.95 -1.21
CA LEU A 96 13.05 9.10 -0.72
C LEU A 96 12.14 10.26 -0.29
N VAL A 97 11.07 10.53 -1.02
CA VAL A 97 10.08 11.55 -0.65
C VAL A 97 9.40 11.18 0.67
N THR A 98 9.02 9.91 0.84
CA THR A 98 8.45 9.41 2.10
C THR A 98 9.46 9.50 3.24
N ALA A 99 10.73 9.16 3.00
CA ALA A 99 11.80 9.32 4.00
C ALA A 99 12.02 10.79 4.39
N GLY A 100 12.06 11.70 3.42
CA GLY A 100 12.21 13.15 3.65
C GLY A 100 11.03 13.74 4.43
N ALA A 101 9.80 13.32 4.10
CA ALA A 101 8.61 13.70 4.85
C ALA A 101 8.68 13.24 6.32
N MET A 102 9.25 12.06 6.58
CA MET A 102 9.45 11.56 7.94
C MET A 102 10.47 12.40 8.71
N VAL A 103 11.55 12.86 8.06
CA VAL A 103 12.51 13.77 8.68
C VAL A 103 11.81 15.08 9.11
N MET A 104 10.93 15.63 8.27
CA MET A 104 10.15 16.82 8.66
C MET A 104 9.28 16.54 9.90
N LEU A 105 8.57 15.40 9.93
CA LEU A 105 7.74 15.02 11.07
C LEU A 105 8.54 14.88 12.37
N PHE A 106 9.81 14.46 12.28
CA PHE A 106 10.68 14.26 13.42
C PHE A 106 11.11 15.57 14.09
N PHE A 107 11.24 16.67 13.31
CA PHE A 107 11.80 17.95 13.77
C PHE A 107 10.78 19.08 13.93
N THR A 108 9.51 18.87 13.67
CA THR A 108 8.50 19.93 13.75
C THR A 108 7.27 19.53 14.54
N GLU A 109 6.72 20.47 15.28
CA GLU A 109 5.42 20.36 15.95
C GLU A 109 4.35 21.25 15.27
N ASN A 110 4.74 21.98 14.23
CA ASN A 110 3.83 22.85 13.52
C ASN A 110 2.88 22.03 12.64
N VAL A 111 1.57 22.13 12.90
CA VAL A 111 0.51 21.36 12.22
C VAL A 111 0.55 21.51 10.70
N TRP A 112 0.89 22.69 10.18
CA TRP A 112 0.93 22.94 8.74
C TRP A 112 2.12 22.26 8.07
N LEU A 113 3.28 22.26 8.75
CA LEU A 113 4.47 21.56 8.26
C LEU A 113 4.29 20.04 8.36
N ILE A 114 3.66 19.57 9.44
CA ILE A 114 3.28 18.14 9.58
C ILE A 114 2.28 17.75 8.49
N GLY A 115 1.27 18.59 8.22
CA GLY A 115 0.31 18.37 7.12
C GLY A 115 0.99 18.31 5.76
N LEU A 116 1.94 19.20 5.49
CA LEU A 116 2.74 19.21 4.27
C LEU A 116 3.62 17.95 4.16
N ALA A 117 4.28 17.58 5.24
CA ALA A 117 5.05 16.34 5.32
C ALA A 117 4.16 15.11 5.05
N SER A 118 2.95 15.07 5.63
CA SER A 118 1.97 14.02 5.41
C SER A 118 1.47 13.96 3.97
N PHE A 119 1.28 15.10 3.35
CA PHE A 119 0.89 15.20 1.93
C PHE A 119 1.92 14.53 1.03
N PHE A 120 3.21 14.85 1.20
CA PHE A 120 4.28 14.26 0.39
C PHE A 120 4.61 12.82 0.82
N GLY A 121 4.60 12.53 2.11
CA GLY A 121 4.90 11.21 2.66
C GLY A 121 3.85 10.16 2.36
N SER A 122 2.58 10.57 2.19
CA SER A 122 1.45 9.69 1.86
C SER A 122 1.38 8.41 2.71
N TYR A 123 1.70 8.53 4.02
CA TYR A 123 1.84 7.37 4.91
C TYR A 123 0.57 6.97 5.66
N ALA A 124 -0.47 7.81 5.69
CA ALA A 124 -1.70 7.52 6.40
C ALA A 124 -2.73 6.69 5.61
N GLY A 125 -2.37 6.19 4.42
CA GLY A 125 -3.27 5.38 3.61
C GLY A 125 -3.63 4.07 4.31
N SER A 126 -4.92 3.82 4.53
CA SER A 126 -5.45 2.57 5.04
C SER A 126 -5.60 1.51 3.94
N GLY A 127 -5.46 0.24 4.32
CA GLY A 127 -5.67 -0.88 3.43
C GLY A 127 -4.47 -1.32 2.59
N MET A 128 -4.59 -2.54 2.04
CA MET A 128 -3.53 -3.25 1.33
C MET A 128 -3.29 -2.73 -0.10
N HIS A 129 -4.24 -1.97 -0.64
CA HIS A 129 -4.29 -1.59 -2.05
C HIS A 129 -4.12 -0.08 -2.31
N TRP A 130 -3.42 0.61 -1.42
CA TRP A 130 -3.28 2.07 -1.50
C TRP A 130 -1.90 2.53 -1.99
N GLY A 131 -1.92 3.66 -2.72
CA GLY A 131 -0.78 4.48 -3.06
C GLY A 131 -0.21 4.25 -4.47
N PRO A 132 0.57 5.22 -4.97
CA PRO A 132 1.11 5.26 -6.33
C PRO A 132 2.04 4.08 -6.64
N SER A 133 2.72 3.57 -5.63
CA SER A 133 3.63 2.44 -5.79
C SER A 133 2.93 1.14 -6.16
N LEU A 134 1.67 0.91 -5.76
CA LEU A 134 0.93 -0.30 -6.13
C LEU A 134 0.73 -0.39 -7.65
N GLN A 135 0.40 0.73 -8.30
CA GLN A 135 0.24 0.80 -9.74
C GLN A 135 1.55 0.46 -10.47
N LEU A 136 2.67 0.99 -9.96
CA LEU A 136 4.00 0.69 -10.48
C LEU A 136 4.36 -0.79 -10.28
N GLU A 137 4.09 -1.36 -9.12
CA GLU A 137 4.38 -2.77 -8.81
C GLU A 137 3.57 -3.72 -9.69
N GLN A 138 2.26 -3.48 -9.81
CA GLN A 138 1.41 -4.30 -10.67
C GLN A 138 1.83 -4.21 -12.13
N SER A 139 2.11 -3.00 -12.63
CA SER A 139 2.56 -2.83 -14.00
C SER A 139 3.95 -3.43 -14.24
N SER A 140 4.89 -3.29 -13.30
CA SER A 140 6.23 -3.92 -13.40
C SER A 140 6.14 -5.45 -13.38
N LEU A 141 5.31 -6.02 -12.50
CA LEU A 141 5.11 -7.47 -12.46
C LEU A 141 4.50 -8.03 -13.74
N THR A 142 3.62 -7.27 -14.42
CA THR A 142 3.04 -7.73 -15.69
C THR A 142 4.08 -7.81 -16.82
N GLU A 143 5.13 -7.01 -16.79
CA GLU A 143 6.22 -7.05 -17.77
C GLU A 143 7.15 -8.26 -17.57
N VAL A 144 7.42 -8.60 -16.31
CA VAL A 144 8.39 -9.66 -15.95
C VAL A 144 7.75 -11.03 -15.66
N THR A 145 6.41 -11.14 -15.81
CA THR A 145 5.68 -12.39 -15.57
C THR A 145 4.83 -12.80 -16.76
N ASN A 146 4.77 -14.12 -17.03
CA ASN A 146 3.92 -14.68 -18.06
C ASN A 146 2.44 -14.70 -17.62
N SER A 147 1.51 -14.69 -18.56
CA SER A 147 0.05 -14.71 -18.30
C SER A 147 -0.39 -15.87 -17.37
N ARG A 148 0.25 -17.05 -17.45
CA ARG A 148 -0.01 -18.17 -16.57
C ARG A 148 0.44 -17.98 -15.12
N SER A 149 1.49 -17.17 -14.89
CA SER A 149 2.07 -16.93 -13.57
C SER A 149 1.59 -15.61 -12.92
N ARG A 150 0.86 -14.76 -13.65
CA ARG A 150 0.40 -13.45 -13.14
C ARG A 150 -0.44 -13.55 -11.86
N THR A 151 -1.40 -14.46 -11.82
CA THR A 151 -2.23 -14.66 -10.62
C THR A 151 -1.37 -14.98 -9.40
N ARG A 152 -0.37 -15.87 -9.58
CA ARG A 152 0.57 -16.21 -8.51
C ARG A 152 1.46 -15.03 -8.14
N ALA A 153 1.90 -14.24 -9.11
CA ALA A 153 2.71 -13.05 -8.86
C ALA A 153 1.95 -12.01 -8.03
N PHE A 154 0.68 -11.73 -8.36
CA PHE A 154 -0.15 -10.83 -7.58
C PHE A 154 -0.50 -11.38 -6.19
N SER A 155 -0.70 -12.69 -6.06
CA SER A 155 -0.88 -13.34 -4.76
C SER A 155 0.38 -13.17 -3.89
N ASN A 156 1.57 -13.39 -4.44
CA ASN A 156 2.83 -13.18 -3.73
C ASN A 156 3.02 -11.72 -3.30
N LEU A 157 2.64 -10.76 -4.17
CA LEU A 157 2.66 -9.34 -3.84
C LEU A 157 1.75 -9.03 -2.63
N SER A 158 0.56 -9.62 -2.60
CA SER A 158 -0.40 -9.46 -1.50
C SER A 158 0.11 -10.11 -0.21
N VAL A 159 0.72 -11.29 -0.30
CA VAL A 159 1.37 -11.97 0.84
C VAL A 159 2.52 -11.14 1.40
N SER A 160 3.39 -10.59 0.54
CA SER A 160 4.48 -9.69 0.95
C SER A 160 3.94 -8.44 1.65
N SER A 161 2.84 -7.88 1.15
CA SER A 161 2.16 -6.73 1.76
C SER A 161 1.64 -7.06 3.16
N ALA A 162 0.85 -8.11 3.31
CA ALA A 162 0.26 -8.49 4.58
C ALA A 162 1.32 -8.91 5.62
N GLY A 163 2.32 -9.69 5.18
CA GLY A 163 3.45 -10.07 6.02
C GLY A 163 4.27 -8.86 6.47
N GLY A 164 4.54 -7.94 5.56
CA GLY A 164 5.21 -6.67 5.87
C GLY A 164 4.45 -5.87 6.92
N ARG A 165 3.14 -5.65 6.74
CA ARG A 165 2.29 -4.93 7.70
C ARG A 165 2.29 -5.58 9.08
N ALA A 166 2.16 -6.91 9.15
CA ALA A 166 2.21 -7.64 10.42
C ALA A 166 3.55 -7.44 11.14
N LEU A 167 4.67 -7.55 10.41
CA LEU A 167 6.01 -7.29 10.95
C LEU A 167 6.14 -5.83 11.42
N GLY A 168 5.62 -4.88 10.66
CA GLY A 168 5.62 -3.46 11.03
C GLY A 168 4.85 -3.19 12.31
N SER A 169 3.65 -3.76 12.45
CA SER A 169 2.88 -3.65 13.69
C SER A 169 3.61 -4.31 14.88
N ALA A 170 4.32 -5.42 14.66
CA ALA A 170 5.13 -6.06 15.71
C ALA A 170 6.30 -5.19 16.19
N LEU A 171 6.88 -4.33 15.34
CA LEU A 171 7.94 -3.40 15.73
C LEU A 171 7.49 -2.38 16.78
N VAL A 172 6.19 -2.14 16.93
CA VAL A 172 5.64 -1.28 17.99
C VAL A 172 5.97 -1.85 19.38
N GLY A 173 6.18 -3.17 19.50
CA GLY A 173 6.67 -3.80 20.72
C GLY A 173 7.99 -3.22 21.24
N ILE A 174 8.78 -2.59 20.37
CA ILE A 174 10.01 -1.86 20.78
C ILE A 174 9.64 -0.68 21.69
N ALA A 175 8.64 0.13 21.31
CA ALA A 175 8.19 1.24 22.16
C ALA A 175 7.59 0.71 23.47
N THR A 176 6.77 -0.34 23.42
CA THR A 176 6.23 -0.98 24.63
C THR A 176 7.33 -1.43 25.57
N TYR A 177 8.41 -2.00 25.04
CA TYR A 177 9.59 -2.40 25.84
C TYR A 177 10.33 -1.17 26.40
N LEU A 178 10.56 -0.14 25.60
CA LEU A 178 11.27 1.07 26.02
C LEU A 178 10.52 1.80 27.15
N ILE A 179 9.21 1.91 27.04
CA ILE A 179 8.35 2.56 28.03
C ILE A 179 8.23 1.70 29.29
N GLY A 180 7.87 0.40 29.12
CA GLY A 180 7.54 -0.47 30.26
C GLY A 180 8.75 -1.01 31.04
N VAL A 181 9.92 -1.16 30.40
CA VAL A 181 11.12 -1.76 31.01
C VAL A 181 12.23 -0.75 31.23
N ARG A 182 12.37 0.21 30.30
CA ARG A 182 13.43 1.23 30.34
C ARG A 182 12.96 2.56 30.90
N GLU A 183 11.66 2.70 31.19
CA GLU A 183 11.03 3.91 31.74
C GLU A 183 11.28 5.17 30.89
N TRP A 184 11.34 4.97 29.55
CA TRP A 184 11.49 6.09 28.61
C TRP A 184 10.17 6.88 28.52
N GLU A 185 10.29 8.17 28.26
CA GLU A 185 9.13 8.98 27.90
C GLU A 185 8.48 8.47 26.59
N LEU A 186 7.17 8.56 26.52
CA LEU A 186 6.36 8.07 25.40
C LEU A 186 6.82 8.66 24.07
N ILE A 187 7.07 9.97 24.06
CA ILE A 187 7.50 10.73 22.86
C ILE A 187 8.85 10.21 22.35
N ASP A 188 9.81 9.95 23.25
CA ASP A 188 11.15 9.49 22.85
C ASP A 188 11.10 8.04 22.33
N ALA A 189 10.29 7.19 22.93
CA ALA A 189 10.04 5.84 22.42
C ALA A 189 9.42 5.88 21.02
N TYR A 190 8.49 6.79 20.76
CA TYR A 190 7.90 6.94 19.42
C TYR A 190 8.88 7.53 18.41
N LYS A 191 9.76 8.45 18.81
CA LYS A 191 10.83 8.94 17.93
C LYS A 191 11.75 7.82 17.46
N VAL A 192 12.03 6.82 18.30
CA VAL A 192 12.78 5.61 17.87
C VAL A 192 12.01 4.88 16.77
N LEU A 193 10.69 4.71 16.89
CA LEU A 193 9.88 4.06 15.88
C LEU A 193 9.84 4.88 14.57
N LEU A 194 9.78 6.21 14.65
CA LEU A 194 9.86 7.08 13.48
C LEU A 194 11.23 6.96 12.79
N ALA A 195 12.32 6.84 13.56
CA ALA A 195 13.66 6.60 13.02
C ALA A 195 13.76 5.22 12.33
N ILE A 196 13.14 4.18 12.90
CA ILE A 196 13.03 2.85 12.28
C ILE A 196 12.25 2.96 10.95
N TYR A 197 11.12 3.68 10.93
CA TYR A 197 10.35 3.92 9.71
C TYR A 197 11.18 4.63 8.63
N LEU A 198 11.95 5.65 9.01
CA LEU A 198 12.90 6.32 8.10
C LEU A 198 13.90 5.32 7.52
N GLY A 199 14.53 4.50 8.37
CA GLY A 199 15.47 3.47 7.96
C GLY A 199 14.87 2.45 6.98
N ILE A 200 13.63 2.01 7.22
CA ILE A 200 12.88 1.10 6.33
C ILE A 200 12.68 1.74 4.93
N ASN A 201 12.31 3.02 4.87
CA ASN A 201 12.11 3.70 3.59
C ASN A 201 13.42 3.90 2.83
N LEU A 202 14.51 4.24 3.52
CA LEU A 202 15.85 4.32 2.90
C LEU A 202 16.31 2.96 2.40
N LEU A 203 16.11 1.89 3.18
CA LEU A 203 16.40 0.52 2.74
C LEU A 203 15.57 0.13 1.53
N SER A 204 14.29 0.51 1.49
CA SER A 204 13.43 0.29 0.31
C SER A 204 13.98 0.98 -0.93
N ALA A 205 14.48 2.23 -0.80
CA ALA A 205 15.11 2.95 -1.90
C ALA A 205 16.34 2.19 -2.43
N VAL A 206 17.18 1.68 -1.53
CA VAL A 206 18.37 0.88 -1.90
C VAL A 206 17.96 -0.41 -2.62
N VAL A 207 16.96 -1.12 -2.11
CA VAL A 207 16.43 -2.35 -2.74
C VAL A 207 15.93 -2.07 -4.16
N TYR A 208 15.19 -0.98 -4.36
CA TYR A 208 14.69 -0.62 -5.69
C TYR A 208 15.79 -0.20 -6.69
N LEU A 209 16.96 0.22 -6.22
CA LEU A 209 18.12 0.45 -7.11
C LEU A 209 18.59 -0.84 -7.81
N GLY A 210 18.28 -2.01 -7.29
CA GLY A 210 18.57 -3.30 -7.91
C GLY A 210 17.65 -3.68 -9.07
N LEU A 211 16.57 -2.94 -9.34
CA LEU A 211 15.66 -3.22 -10.45
C LEU A 211 16.35 -3.00 -11.81
N SER A 212 16.12 -3.93 -12.73
CA SER A 212 16.64 -3.86 -14.10
C SER A 212 15.71 -3.08 -15.05
N SER A 213 16.15 -2.83 -16.26
CA SER A 213 15.31 -2.23 -17.31
C SER A 213 14.19 -3.15 -17.81
N ALA A 214 14.17 -4.41 -17.41
CA ALA A 214 13.13 -5.36 -17.82
C ALA A 214 11.73 -5.02 -17.26
N ILE A 215 11.66 -4.21 -16.22
CA ILE A 215 10.39 -3.74 -15.63
C ILE A 215 9.80 -2.56 -16.40
N GLU A 216 10.57 -1.91 -17.28
CA GLU A 216 10.11 -0.74 -18.01
C GLU A 216 9.09 -1.13 -19.09
N SER A 217 8.15 -0.22 -19.36
CA SER A 217 7.15 -0.45 -20.41
C SER A 217 7.82 -0.50 -21.78
N LYS A 218 7.47 -1.51 -22.56
CA LYS A 218 7.85 -1.61 -23.97
C LYS A 218 6.97 -0.74 -24.90
N ALA A 219 6.01 0.02 -24.31
CA ALA A 219 5.13 0.88 -25.08
C ALA A 219 5.93 1.96 -25.82
N SER A 220 5.63 2.14 -27.08
CA SER A 220 6.28 3.15 -27.93
C SER A 220 5.86 4.56 -27.48
N ALA A 221 6.75 5.55 -27.63
CA ALA A 221 6.47 6.94 -27.25
C ALA A 221 5.19 7.53 -27.89
N GLY A 222 4.69 6.95 -28.98
CA GLY A 222 3.43 7.32 -29.64
C GLY A 222 2.16 6.84 -28.92
N ASP A 223 2.25 5.82 -28.05
CA ASP A 223 1.12 5.29 -27.27
C ASP A 223 0.89 6.06 -25.94
N LEU A 224 1.68 7.09 -25.70
CA LEU A 224 1.83 7.78 -24.45
C LEU A 224 0.63 8.62 -24.01
N LEU A 225 -0.29 8.94 -24.90
CA LEU A 225 -1.43 9.79 -24.63
C LEU A 225 -2.74 9.24 -25.22
N VAL A 226 -3.01 7.97 -24.98
CA VAL A 226 -4.35 7.46 -25.27
C VAL A 226 -5.31 8.12 -24.27
N ASN A 227 -6.06 9.10 -24.77
CA ASN A 227 -7.10 9.74 -23.95
C ASN A 227 -8.15 8.67 -23.60
N PRO A 228 -8.29 8.29 -22.31
CA PRO A 228 -9.19 7.21 -21.89
C PRO A 228 -10.66 7.53 -22.22
N PHE A 229 -11.00 8.82 -22.38
CA PHE A 229 -12.34 9.26 -22.75
C PHE A 229 -12.65 9.10 -24.25
N LYS A 230 -11.65 8.86 -25.10
CA LYS A 230 -11.82 8.62 -26.54
C LYS A 230 -11.83 7.15 -26.95
N THR A 231 -11.61 6.23 -25.99
CA THR A 231 -11.60 4.79 -26.28
C THR A 231 -13.02 4.21 -26.43
N PRO A 232 -13.23 3.18 -27.28
CA PRO A 232 -14.52 2.48 -27.40
C PRO A 232 -15.04 1.93 -26.05
N SER A 233 -14.14 1.57 -25.14
CA SER A 233 -14.45 1.02 -23.82
C SER A 233 -14.75 2.07 -22.75
N ARG A 234 -14.89 3.35 -23.08
CA ARG A 234 -15.08 4.45 -22.11
C ARG A 234 -16.27 4.22 -21.16
N LYS A 235 -17.40 3.73 -21.68
CA LYS A 235 -18.62 3.51 -20.86
C LYS A 235 -18.43 2.45 -19.77
N PRO A 236 -17.97 1.22 -20.07
CA PRO A 236 -17.68 0.22 -19.03
C PRO A 236 -16.57 0.69 -18.08
N ILE A 237 -15.51 1.35 -18.57
CA ILE A 237 -14.44 1.88 -17.71
C ILE A 237 -15.01 2.90 -16.72
N LEU A 238 -15.77 3.90 -17.18
CA LEU A 238 -16.36 4.90 -16.29
C LEU A 238 -17.33 4.29 -15.29
N LYS A 239 -18.16 3.33 -15.70
CA LYS A 239 -19.10 2.64 -14.80
C LYS A 239 -18.35 1.88 -13.69
N ILE A 240 -17.32 1.12 -14.03
CA ILE A 240 -16.53 0.37 -13.07
C ILE A 240 -15.75 1.34 -12.17
N SER A 241 -15.11 2.35 -12.75
CA SER A 241 -14.34 3.34 -11.98
C SER A 241 -15.21 4.13 -11.01
N SER A 242 -16.45 4.49 -11.38
CA SER A 242 -17.36 5.19 -10.46
C SER A 242 -17.82 4.29 -9.31
N LEU A 243 -18.13 3.02 -9.57
CA LEU A 243 -18.47 2.06 -8.52
C LEU A 243 -17.31 1.85 -7.53
N PHE A 244 -16.11 1.61 -8.03
CA PHE A 244 -14.91 1.50 -7.19
C PHE A 244 -14.55 2.83 -6.52
N GLY A 245 -14.87 3.97 -7.15
CA GLY A 245 -14.68 5.29 -6.56
C GLY A 245 -15.55 5.50 -5.32
N VAL A 246 -16.83 5.13 -5.38
CA VAL A 246 -17.75 5.19 -4.22
C VAL A 246 -17.28 4.25 -3.10
N ASP A 247 -16.93 3.01 -3.44
CA ASP A 247 -16.42 2.01 -2.47
C ASP A 247 -15.14 2.50 -1.80
N SER A 248 -14.19 3.02 -2.59
CA SER A 248 -12.92 3.56 -2.08
C SER A 248 -13.11 4.83 -1.24
N PHE A 249 -14.10 5.68 -1.59
CA PHE A 249 -14.43 6.85 -0.78
C PHE A 249 -14.96 6.43 0.59
N ALA A 250 -15.90 5.49 0.64
CA ALA A 250 -16.46 4.99 1.89
C ALA A 250 -15.39 4.30 2.76
N GLY A 251 -14.60 3.39 2.16
CA GLY A 251 -13.50 2.70 2.87
C GLY A 251 -12.36 3.62 3.30
N GLY A 252 -12.12 4.69 2.52
CA GLY A 252 -11.09 5.69 2.81
C GLY A 252 -11.42 6.60 4.00
N MET A 253 -12.65 6.63 4.47
CA MET A 253 -13.04 7.38 5.68
C MET A 253 -12.61 6.67 6.98
N ILE A 254 -12.25 5.39 6.90
CA ILE A 254 -11.79 4.62 8.06
C ILE A 254 -10.28 4.44 7.97
N PHE A 255 -9.56 5.17 8.82
CA PHE A 255 -8.11 5.11 8.91
C PHE A 255 -7.67 4.14 10.00
N ASP A 256 -6.70 3.29 9.72
CA ASP A 256 -6.09 2.42 10.73
C ASP A 256 -5.56 3.24 11.94
N ALA A 257 -4.98 4.42 11.66
CA ALA A 257 -4.46 5.31 12.70
C ALA A 257 -5.57 5.93 13.58
N PHE A 258 -6.72 6.31 13.00
CA PHE A 258 -7.87 6.77 13.79
C PHE A 258 -8.47 5.65 14.63
N PHE A 259 -8.52 4.44 14.07
CA PHE A 259 -8.98 3.27 14.79
C PHE A 259 -8.08 2.97 15.98
N ALA A 260 -6.76 3.08 15.82
CA ALA A 260 -5.81 2.93 16.90
C ALA A 260 -6.02 3.99 17.99
N LEU A 261 -6.12 5.26 17.60
CA LEU A 261 -6.39 6.35 18.54
C LEU A 261 -7.71 6.18 19.29
N TRP A 262 -8.77 5.78 18.59
CA TRP A 262 -10.09 5.52 19.21
C TRP A 262 -10.04 4.38 20.21
N MET A 263 -9.26 3.32 19.95
CA MET A 263 -9.05 2.23 20.90
C MET A 263 -8.35 2.70 22.18
N VAL A 264 -7.37 3.61 22.06
CA VAL A 264 -6.71 4.23 23.22
C VAL A 264 -7.71 5.08 24.01
N ASP A 265 -8.40 6.00 23.32
CA ASP A 265 -9.27 6.98 23.95
C ASP A 265 -10.49 6.33 24.64
N LYS A 266 -11.15 5.38 23.96
CA LYS A 266 -12.40 4.77 24.46
C LYS A 266 -12.18 3.61 25.44
N TYR A 267 -11.14 2.80 25.20
CA TYR A 267 -10.92 1.56 25.98
C TYR A 267 -9.64 1.59 26.81
N GLY A 268 -8.82 2.65 26.72
CA GLY A 268 -7.54 2.74 27.44
C GLY A 268 -6.55 1.65 27.03
N MET A 269 -6.63 1.17 25.78
CA MET A 269 -5.74 0.11 25.30
C MET A 269 -4.33 0.65 25.11
N ASN A 270 -3.34 -0.15 25.53
CA ASN A 270 -1.96 0.16 25.26
C ASN A 270 -1.56 -0.19 23.80
N GLU A 271 -0.45 0.37 23.33
CA GLU A 271 0.05 0.21 21.96
C GLU A 271 0.35 -1.24 21.62
N GLY A 272 0.82 -2.02 22.59
CA GLY A 272 1.10 -3.44 22.43
C GLY A 272 -0.15 -4.26 22.14
N THR A 273 -1.26 -3.95 22.79
CA THR A 273 -2.57 -4.59 22.55
C THR A 273 -3.09 -4.21 21.16
N ILE A 274 -2.99 -2.94 20.78
CA ILE A 274 -3.39 -2.46 19.46
C ILE A 274 -2.54 -3.12 18.37
N ALA A 275 -1.23 -3.20 18.58
CA ALA A 275 -0.32 -3.88 17.65
C ALA A 275 -0.70 -5.37 17.51
N ALA A 276 -1.05 -6.07 18.59
CA ALA A 276 -1.49 -7.46 18.55
C ALA A 276 -2.78 -7.63 17.74
N ILE A 277 -3.76 -6.72 17.89
CA ILE A 277 -4.99 -6.70 17.09
C ILE A 277 -4.67 -6.48 15.60
N MET A 278 -3.77 -5.53 15.30
CA MET A 278 -3.35 -5.28 13.91
C MET A 278 -2.61 -6.48 13.30
N ILE A 279 -1.79 -7.19 14.05
CA ILE A 279 -1.15 -8.44 13.60
C ILE A 279 -2.21 -9.51 13.34
N ALA A 280 -3.17 -9.69 14.24
CA ALA A 280 -4.25 -10.68 14.09
C ALA A 280 -5.10 -10.39 12.84
N THR A 281 -5.44 -9.11 12.58
CA THR A 281 -6.15 -8.70 11.36
C THR A 281 -5.36 -9.02 10.10
N GLN A 282 -4.04 -8.82 10.09
CA GLN A 282 -3.21 -9.20 8.94
C GLN A 282 -3.13 -10.73 8.76
N GLY A 283 -3.11 -11.48 9.85
CA GLY A 283 -3.20 -12.94 9.82
C GLY A 283 -4.52 -13.43 9.18
N LEU A 284 -5.65 -12.88 9.62
CA LEU A 284 -6.96 -13.16 9.03
C LEU A 284 -7.03 -12.79 7.55
N ASN A 285 -6.41 -11.68 7.17
CA ASN A 285 -6.31 -11.24 5.78
C ASN A 285 -5.52 -12.24 4.91
N LEU A 286 -4.38 -12.74 5.41
CA LEU A 286 -3.61 -13.79 4.74
C LEU A 286 -4.44 -15.07 4.53
N VAL A 287 -5.17 -15.52 5.55
CA VAL A 287 -6.08 -16.67 5.46
C VAL A 287 -7.17 -16.43 4.42
N SER A 288 -7.76 -15.22 4.40
CA SER A 288 -8.76 -14.83 3.42
C SER A 288 -8.22 -14.86 1.99
N ILE A 289 -7.03 -14.33 1.74
CA ILE A 289 -6.36 -14.36 0.43
C ILE A 289 -6.13 -15.80 -0.03
N TRP A 290 -5.75 -16.69 0.89
CA TRP A 290 -5.50 -18.11 0.58
C TRP A 290 -6.80 -18.86 0.28
N LEU A 291 -7.89 -18.55 0.98
CA LEU A 291 -9.19 -19.19 0.80
C LEU A 291 -9.96 -18.65 -0.42
N ALA A 292 -9.76 -17.40 -0.81
CA ALA A 292 -10.51 -16.71 -1.86
C ALA A 292 -10.58 -17.47 -3.20
N PRO A 293 -9.48 -18.06 -3.74
CA PRO A 293 -9.56 -18.85 -4.98
C PRO A 293 -10.43 -20.10 -4.86
N SER A 294 -10.46 -20.74 -3.68
CA SER A 294 -11.26 -21.94 -3.43
C SER A 294 -12.75 -21.61 -3.35
N VAL A 295 -13.09 -20.51 -2.71
CA VAL A 295 -14.46 -19.98 -2.62
C VAL A 295 -14.94 -19.54 -4.01
N ALA A 296 -14.10 -18.80 -4.77
CA ALA A 296 -14.43 -18.33 -6.11
C ALA A 296 -14.69 -19.48 -7.10
N LYS A 297 -14.02 -20.62 -6.96
CA LYS A 297 -14.29 -21.83 -7.76
C LYS A 297 -15.66 -22.42 -7.48
N ARG A 298 -16.21 -22.26 -6.26
CA ARG A 298 -17.49 -22.87 -5.85
C ARG A 298 -18.69 -21.98 -6.18
N ILE A 299 -18.61 -20.71 -5.89
CA ILE A 299 -19.74 -19.77 -6.02
C ILE A 299 -19.57 -18.73 -7.13
N GLY A 300 -18.44 -18.77 -7.84
CA GLY A 300 -18.10 -17.82 -8.90
C GLY A 300 -17.44 -16.55 -8.37
N LEU A 301 -16.64 -15.89 -9.22
CA LEU A 301 -15.83 -14.73 -8.86
C LEU A 301 -16.70 -13.54 -8.40
N LEU A 302 -17.77 -13.24 -9.12
CA LEU A 302 -18.66 -12.13 -8.82
C LEU A 302 -19.38 -12.32 -7.47
N ASN A 303 -19.93 -13.51 -7.24
CA ASN A 303 -20.61 -13.81 -5.99
C ASN A 303 -19.66 -13.78 -4.79
N THR A 304 -18.43 -14.28 -4.96
CA THR A 304 -17.40 -14.19 -3.91
C THR A 304 -17.15 -12.74 -3.55
N PHE A 305 -16.94 -11.86 -4.54
CA PHE A 305 -16.73 -10.42 -4.30
C PHE A 305 -17.91 -9.79 -3.58
N VAL A 306 -19.15 -10.00 -4.03
CA VAL A 306 -20.36 -9.41 -3.43
C VAL A 306 -20.55 -9.88 -1.99
N TRP A 307 -20.48 -11.19 -1.73
CA TRP A 307 -20.74 -11.73 -0.40
C TRP A 307 -19.65 -11.34 0.62
N THR A 308 -18.38 -11.27 0.21
CA THR A 308 -17.32 -10.79 1.11
C THR A 308 -17.51 -9.32 1.47
N GLN A 309 -17.93 -8.49 0.52
CA GLN A 309 -18.20 -7.07 0.75
C GLN A 309 -19.43 -6.87 1.67
N VAL A 310 -20.52 -7.61 1.44
CA VAL A 310 -21.72 -7.56 2.29
C VAL A 310 -21.39 -7.96 3.73
N ALA A 311 -20.65 -9.05 3.95
CA ALA A 311 -20.24 -9.49 5.27
C ALA A 311 -19.38 -8.43 5.98
N SER A 312 -18.42 -7.84 5.29
CA SER A 312 -17.58 -6.76 5.82
C SER A 312 -18.39 -5.54 6.23
N ASN A 313 -19.33 -5.10 5.38
CA ASN A 313 -20.18 -3.93 5.67
C ASN A 313 -21.11 -4.18 6.84
N ILE A 314 -21.67 -5.39 6.99
CA ILE A 314 -22.50 -5.75 8.16
C ILE A 314 -21.67 -5.68 9.45
N CYS A 315 -20.46 -6.22 9.44
CA CYS A 315 -19.55 -6.13 10.60
C CYS A 315 -19.22 -4.67 10.95
N LEU A 316 -19.01 -3.81 9.95
CA LEU A 316 -18.74 -2.38 10.13
C LEU A 316 -19.94 -1.63 10.75
N ILE A 317 -21.16 -1.96 10.36
CA ILE A 317 -22.38 -1.35 10.91
C ILE A 317 -22.63 -1.82 12.35
N ALA A 318 -22.25 -3.07 12.68
CA ALA A 318 -22.43 -3.65 14.01
C ALA A 318 -21.40 -3.15 15.03
N PHE A 319 -20.32 -2.53 14.56
CA PHE A 319 -19.22 -1.99 15.38
C PHE A 319 -19.45 -0.55 15.78
#